data_fb85e49cd7f22833ec925f2ddac97e40
#
_entry.id   fb85e49cd7f22833ec925f2ddac97e40
#
_cell.length_a   1.000
_cell.length_b   1.000
_cell.length_c   1.000
_cell.angle_alpha   90.00
_cell.angle_beta   90.00
_cell.angle_gamma   90.00
#
_symmetry.space_group_name_H-M   'P 1'
#
loop_
_entity.id
_entity.type
_entity.pdbx_description
1 polymer ?
#
loop_
_entity_poly.entity_id
_entity_poly.type
_entity_poly.pdbx_seq_one_letter_code
_entity_poly.pdbx_strand_id
1 'polypeptide(L)'
;MEAVEIVATITPDQELLAAAALHDTVEDTDVTEEQIRAEFGDRIASLVAAESEELPVGISETESWRSRKQAAINRLAAASHDAKIVAMGDKLSNMRAIARDYEEIGDELWTRFHAPNGKSDHEWHYRGLAASLAELSNTSAYKEFVYLLEKTFCK
;
A
#
# COMPACT_ATOMS: atom_id res chain seq x y z
N MET A 1 -1.50 7.14 10.69
CA MET A 1 -2.20 8.43 10.52
C MET A 1 -1.75 9.23 9.30
N GLU A 2 -0.51 9.06 8.85
CA GLU A 2 -0.02 9.73 7.62
C GLU A 2 -0.87 9.39 6.39
N ALA A 3 -1.33 8.14 6.26
CA ALA A 3 -2.20 7.73 5.16
C ALA A 3 -3.49 8.57 5.09
N VAL A 4 -4.07 8.90 6.25
CA VAL A 4 -5.27 9.75 6.31
C VAL A 4 -4.98 11.15 5.77
N GLU A 5 -3.85 11.73 6.17
CA GLU A 5 -3.44 13.06 5.70
C GLU A 5 -3.25 13.08 4.18
N ILE A 6 -2.63 12.05 3.64
CA ILE A 6 -2.44 11.90 2.19
C ILE A 6 -3.78 11.79 1.47
N VAL A 7 -4.68 10.92 1.95
CA VAL A 7 -6.02 10.75 1.36
C VAL A 7 -6.79 12.07 1.41
N ALA A 8 -6.67 12.83 2.49
CA ALA A 8 -7.32 14.14 2.63
C ALA A 8 -6.85 15.16 1.57
N THR A 9 -5.65 15.01 1.00
CA THR A 9 -5.20 15.86 -0.11
C THR A 9 -5.88 15.51 -1.43
N ILE A 10 -6.47 14.33 -1.54
CA ILE A 10 -7.12 13.83 -2.76
C ILE A 10 -8.64 14.02 -2.70
N THR A 11 -9.25 13.75 -1.55
CA THR A 11 -10.71 13.75 -1.39
C THR A 11 -11.12 14.20 0.01
N PRO A 12 -12.28 14.90 0.15
CA PRO A 12 -12.87 15.20 1.46
C PRO A 12 -13.81 14.09 1.96
N ASP A 13 -13.95 12.98 1.25
CA ASP A 13 -14.88 11.90 1.59
C ASP A 13 -14.52 11.25 2.93
N GLN A 14 -15.39 11.41 3.92
CA GLN A 14 -15.18 10.94 5.30
C GLN A 14 -15.04 9.42 5.39
N GLU A 15 -15.72 8.67 4.54
CA GLU A 15 -15.62 7.22 4.54
C GLU A 15 -14.27 6.72 3.98
N LEU A 16 -13.71 7.42 2.99
CA LEU A 16 -12.37 7.13 2.51
C LEU A 16 -11.30 7.46 3.55
N LEU A 17 -11.49 8.58 4.27
CA LEU A 17 -10.59 8.95 5.37
C LEU A 17 -10.64 7.91 6.50
N ALA A 18 -11.85 7.43 6.85
CA ALA A 18 -12.04 6.39 7.84
C ALA A 18 -11.38 5.07 7.41
N ALA A 19 -11.54 4.67 6.15
CA ALA A 19 -10.89 3.47 5.60
C ALA A 19 -9.36 3.58 5.66
N ALA A 20 -8.81 4.74 5.35
CA ALA A 20 -7.38 4.99 5.47
C ALA A 20 -6.88 4.87 6.90
N ALA A 21 -7.67 5.32 7.88
CA ALA A 21 -7.35 5.19 9.30
C ALA A 21 -7.39 3.74 9.78
N LEU A 22 -8.24 2.91 9.19
CA LEU A 22 -8.49 1.53 9.60
C LEU A 22 -7.74 0.48 8.74
N HIS A 23 -6.98 0.90 7.73
CA HIS A 23 -6.46 -0.02 6.70
C HIS A 23 -5.63 -1.18 7.24
N ASP A 24 -4.87 -0.99 8.32
CA ASP A 24 -4.05 -2.05 8.93
C ASP A 24 -4.75 -2.80 10.06
N THR A 25 -5.98 -2.43 10.40
CA THR A 25 -6.65 -2.95 11.61
C THR A 25 -6.87 -4.46 11.55
N VAL A 26 -7.28 -4.99 10.39
CA VAL A 26 -7.54 -6.43 10.22
C VAL A 26 -6.24 -7.24 10.26
N GLU A 27 -5.14 -6.71 9.71
CA GLU A 27 -3.85 -7.40 9.69
C GLU A 27 -3.13 -7.33 11.03
N ASP A 28 -3.19 -6.19 11.72
CA ASP A 28 -2.36 -5.90 12.89
C ASP A 28 -3.07 -6.19 14.22
N THR A 29 -4.36 -6.49 14.20
CA THR A 29 -5.16 -6.75 15.41
C THR A 29 -6.10 -7.93 15.21
N ASP A 30 -6.82 -8.32 16.28
CA ASP A 30 -7.85 -9.37 16.23
C ASP A 30 -9.20 -8.88 15.68
N VAL A 31 -9.29 -7.64 15.23
CA VAL A 31 -10.51 -7.08 14.65
C VAL A 31 -10.78 -7.71 13.28
N THR A 32 -12.01 -8.19 13.10
CA THR A 32 -12.45 -8.84 11.86
C THR A 32 -13.11 -7.84 10.90
N GLU A 33 -13.17 -8.19 9.62
CA GLU A 33 -13.91 -7.43 8.62
C GLU A 33 -15.39 -7.26 9.00
N GLU A 34 -16.01 -8.33 9.57
CA GLU A 34 -17.40 -8.28 10.03
C GLU A 34 -17.60 -7.27 11.15
N GLN A 35 -16.65 -7.15 12.07
CA GLN A 35 -16.72 -6.15 13.15
C GLN A 35 -16.63 -4.72 12.59
N ILE A 36 -15.76 -4.50 11.60
CA ILE A 36 -15.66 -3.20 10.93
C ILE A 36 -16.96 -2.90 10.18
N ARG A 37 -17.53 -3.88 9.49
CA ARG A 37 -18.79 -3.75 8.75
C ARG A 37 -19.94 -3.39 9.68
N ALA A 38 -20.03 -4.05 10.84
CA ALA A 38 -21.08 -3.81 11.81
C ALA A 38 -21.00 -2.40 12.42
N GLU A 39 -19.80 -1.87 12.60
CA GLU A 39 -19.59 -0.58 13.28
C GLU A 39 -19.53 0.61 12.30
N PHE A 40 -18.93 0.43 11.11
CA PHE A 40 -18.65 1.51 10.17
C PHE A 40 -19.39 1.39 8.83
N GLY A 41 -20.05 0.26 8.57
CA GLY A 41 -20.82 0.02 7.36
C GLY A 41 -20.06 -0.71 6.25
N ASP A 42 -20.81 -1.12 5.22
CA ASP A 42 -20.30 -1.97 4.13
C ASP A 42 -19.20 -1.29 3.29
N ARG A 43 -19.35 -0.01 3.00
CA ARG A 43 -18.40 0.71 2.15
C ARG A 43 -17.02 0.79 2.80
N ILE A 44 -16.96 1.19 4.06
CA ILE A 44 -15.69 1.27 4.80
C ILE A 44 -15.06 -0.11 4.94
N ALA A 45 -15.85 -1.12 5.32
CA ALA A 45 -15.36 -2.50 5.46
C ALA A 45 -14.79 -3.04 4.13
N SER A 46 -15.45 -2.78 3.02
CA SER A 46 -14.98 -3.20 1.69
C SER A 46 -13.68 -2.51 1.28
N LEU A 47 -13.55 -1.22 1.59
CA LEU A 47 -12.32 -0.46 1.30
C LEU A 47 -11.14 -0.97 2.15
N VAL A 48 -11.37 -1.28 3.41
CA VAL A 48 -10.35 -1.85 4.31
C VAL A 48 -9.94 -3.24 3.82
N ALA A 49 -10.91 -4.08 3.45
CA ALA A 49 -10.65 -5.43 2.94
C ALA A 49 -9.81 -5.40 1.65
N ALA A 50 -9.99 -4.40 0.80
CA ALA A 50 -9.22 -4.25 -0.43
C ALA A 50 -7.72 -4.03 -0.18
N GLU A 51 -7.34 -3.52 0.99
CA GLU A 51 -5.94 -3.33 1.40
C GLU A 51 -5.33 -4.57 2.08
N SER A 52 -6.14 -5.54 2.49
CA SER A 52 -5.67 -6.73 3.21
C SER A 52 -4.99 -7.72 2.27
N GLU A 53 -3.87 -8.28 2.73
CA GLU A 53 -3.10 -9.30 2.01
C GLU A 53 -3.13 -10.61 2.80
N GLU A 54 -3.51 -11.71 2.15
CA GLU A 54 -3.56 -13.03 2.78
C GLU A 54 -2.24 -13.79 2.57
N LEU A 55 -1.73 -14.38 3.67
CA LEU A 55 -0.57 -15.26 3.61
C LEU A 55 -1.04 -16.68 3.27
N PRO A 56 -0.47 -17.34 2.24
CA PRO A 56 -0.81 -18.73 1.93
C PRO A 56 -0.41 -19.65 3.07
N VAL A 57 -1.27 -20.62 3.38
CA VAL A 57 -1.01 -21.63 4.41
C VAL A 57 0.06 -22.60 3.92
N GLY A 58 1.09 -22.87 4.75
CA GLY A 58 2.13 -23.85 4.48
C GLY A 58 3.26 -23.39 3.55
N ILE A 59 3.26 -22.11 3.13
CA ILE A 59 4.31 -21.52 2.31
C ILE A 59 4.93 -20.37 3.09
N SER A 60 6.26 -20.25 3.09
CA SER A 60 6.93 -19.16 3.80
C SER A 60 6.63 -17.79 3.16
N GLU A 61 6.80 -16.73 3.95
CA GLU A 61 6.65 -15.36 3.44
C GLU A 61 7.60 -15.07 2.27
N THR A 62 8.83 -15.56 2.36
CA THR A 62 9.83 -15.38 1.30
C THR A 62 9.45 -16.10 0.02
N GLU A 63 9.05 -17.37 0.12
CA GLU A 63 8.66 -18.19 -1.05
C GLU A 63 7.41 -17.62 -1.76
N SER A 64 6.44 -17.12 -0.99
CA SER A 64 5.19 -16.58 -1.53
C SER A 64 5.27 -15.10 -1.90
N TRP A 65 6.37 -14.41 -1.58
CA TRP A 65 6.47 -12.96 -1.68
C TRP A 65 6.10 -12.44 -3.07
N ARG A 66 6.76 -12.95 -4.11
CA ARG A 66 6.56 -12.49 -5.49
C ARG A 66 5.13 -12.69 -5.96
N SER A 67 4.55 -13.87 -5.72
CA SER A 67 3.18 -14.18 -6.14
C SER A 67 2.15 -13.34 -5.38
N ARG A 68 2.35 -13.10 -4.07
CA ARG A 68 1.48 -12.23 -3.29
C ARG A 68 1.52 -10.78 -3.79
N LYS A 69 2.71 -10.26 -4.08
CA LYS A 69 2.86 -8.89 -4.58
C LYS A 69 2.29 -8.74 -5.99
N GLN A 70 2.45 -9.75 -6.85
CA GLN A 70 1.81 -9.75 -8.17
C GLN A 70 0.29 -9.75 -8.06
N ALA A 71 -0.27 -10.57 -7.16
CA ALA A 71 -1.71 -10.60 -6.92
C ALA A 71 -2.21 -9.24 -6.40
N ALA A 72 -1.46 -8.60 -5.50
CA ALA A 72 -1.80 -7.27 -5.00
C ALA A 72 -1.78 -6.21 -6.10
N ILE A 73 -0.77 -6.23 -6.97
CA ILE A 73 -0.66 -5.32 -8.13
C ILE A 73 -1.88 -5.51 -9.04
N ASN A 74 -2.22 -6.74 -9.38
CA ASN A 74 -3.35 -7.06 -10.26
C ASN A 74 -4.69 -6.64 -9.65
N ARG A 75 -4.88 -6.93 -8.36
CA ARG A 75 -6.09 -6.55 -7.62
C ARG A 75 -6.26 -5.04 -7.56
N LEU A 76 -5.18 -4.31 -7.32
CA LEU A 76 -5.20 -2.85 -7.29
C LEU A 76 -5.51 -2.26 -8.67
N ALA A 77 -4.96 -2.83 -9.75
CA ALA A 77 -5.25 -2.39 -11.11
C ALA A 77 -6.73 -2.51 -11.45
N ALA A 78 -7.41 -3.54 -10.93
CA ALA A 78 -8.83 -3.80 -11.14
C ALA A 78 -9.74 -3.13 -10.10
N ALA A 79 -9.17 -2.48 -9.08
CA ALA A 79 -9.93 -1.90 -7.97
C ALA A 79 -10.72 -0.66 -8.40
N SER A 80 -11.72 -0.29 -7.60
CA SER A 80 -12.48 0.95 -7.78
C SER A 80 -11.59 2.18 -7.61
N HIS A 81 -12.05 3.30 -8.13
CA HIS A 81 -11.38 4.59 -7.94
C HIS A 81 -11.21 4.91 -6.45
N ASP A 82 -12.24 4.70 -5.65
CA ASP A 82 -12.21 4.92 -4.20
C ASP A 82 -11.15 4.05 -3.51
N ALA A 83 -11.09 2.77 -3.85
CA ALA A 83 -10.09 1.86 -3.30
C ALA A 83 -8.66 2.29 -3.69
N LYS A 84 -8.46 2.80 -4.89
CA LYS A 84 -7.17 3.32 -5.33
C LYS A 84 -6.76 4.58 -4.55
N ILE A 85 -7.71 5.44 -4.22
CA ILE A 85 -7.43 6.63 -3.39
C ILE A 85 -6.93 6.20 -2.00
N VAL A 86 -7.61 5.25 -1.36
CA VAL A 86 -7.19 4.73 -0.05
C VAL A 86 -5.81 4.07 -0.16
N ALA A 87 -5.59 3.25 -1.19
CA ALA A 87 -4.31 2.61 -1.45
C ALA A 87 -3.18 3.63 -1.66
N MET A 88 -3.45 4.75 -2.34
CA MET A 88 -2.46 5.80 -2.56
C MET A 88 -1.95 6.36 -1.23
N GLY A 89 -2.83 6.54 -0.25
CA GLY A 89 -2.45 6.98 1.09
C GLY A 89 -1.45 6.03 1.74
N ASP A 90 -1.74 4.74 1.73
CA ASP A 90 -0.86 3.71 2.28
C ASP A 90 0.47 3.62 1.51
N LYS A 91 0.41 3.54 0.19
CA LYS A 91 1.61 3.34 -0.64
C LYS A 91 2.56 4.53 -0.60
N LEU A 92 2.04 5.75 -0.59
CA LEU A 92 2.88 6.94 -0.45
C LEU A 92 3.52 7.00 0.94
N SER A 93 2.77 6.70 1.99
CA SER A 93 3.31 6.64 3.36
C SER A 93 4.47 5.64 3.45
N ASN A 94 4.27 4.44 2.89
CA ASN A 94 5.31 3.41 2.83
C ASN A 94 6.54 3.87 2.02
N MET A 95 6.32 4.51 0.87
CA MET A 95 7.42 4.98 0.03
C MET A 95 8.22 6.11 0.68
N ARG A 96 7.56 7.00 1.42
CA ARG A 96 8.22 8.03 2.21
C ARG A 96 9.15 7.40 3.26
N ALA A 97 8.67 6.38 3.96
CA ALA A 97 9.47 5.68 4.97
C ALA A 97 10.67 4.98 4.32
N ILE A 98 10.47 4.28 3.21
CA ILE A 98 11.53 3.60 2.47
C ILE A 98 12.59 4.61 1.98
N ALA A 99 12.16 5.70 1.37
CA ALA A 99 13.08 6.72 0.85
C ALA A 99 13.94 7.33 1.96
N ARG A 100 13.33 7.64 3.10
CA ARG A 100 14.03 8.17 4.27
C ARG A 100 15.04 7.17 4.83
N ASP A 101 14.59 5.95 5.07
CA ASP A 101 15.43 4.92 5.67
C ASP A 101 16.58 4.53 4.72
N TYR A 102 16.33 4.50 3.42
CA TYR A 102 17.37 4.25 2.42
C TYR A 102 18.45 5.35 2.41
N GLU A 103 18.07 6.61 2.63
CA GLU A 103 19.04 7.70 2.78
C GLU A 103 19.93 7.54 4.02
N GLU A 104 19.36 6.96 5.10
CA GLU A 104 20.09 6.78 6.36
C GLU A 104 21.02 5.57 6.34
N ILE A 105 20.53 4.41 5.88
CA ILE A 105 21.26 3.13 6.03
C ILE A 105 21.58 2.44 4.71
N GLY A 106 21.18 3.00 3.57
CA GLY A 106 21.47 2.44 2.26
C GLY A 106 20.90 1.03 2.05
N ASP A 107 21.66 0.18 1.37
CA ASP A 107 21.22 -1.16 0.99
C ASP A 107 20.96 -2.12 2.18
N GLU A 108 21.43 -1.78 3.38
CA GLU A 108 21.11 -2.53 4.61
C GLU A 108 19.59 -2.56 4.85
N LEU A 109 18.86 -1.54 4.39
CA LEU A 109 17.40 -1.48 4.50
C LEU A 109 16.73 -2.74 3.97
N TRP A 110 17.20 -3.28 2.85
CA TRP A 110 16.53 -4.40 2.16
C TRP A 110 16.60 -5.70 2.94
N THR A 111 17.52 -5.83 3.89
CA THR A 111 17.62 -6.99 4.77
C THR A 111 16.48 -7.10 5.78
N ARG A 112 15.73 -6.02 5.98
CA ARG A 112 14.59 -5.98 6.91
C ARG A 112 13.31 -6.58 6.32
N PHE A 113 13.31 -6.90 5.02
CA PHE A 113 12.13 -7.39 4.30
C PHE A 113 12.33 -8.84 3.86
N HIS A 114 11.21 -9.50 3.53
CA HIS A 114 11.21 -10.90 3.09
C HIS A 114 11.34 -11.07 1.57
N ALA A 115 11.65 -10.01 0.83
CA ALA A 115 11.85 -10.05 -0.62
C ALA A 115 13.11 -10.83 -0.97
N PRO A 116 13.03 -11.90 -1.81
CA PRO A 116 14.18 -12.78 -2.10
C PRO A 116 15.37 -12.08 -2.74
N ASN A 117 15.12 -11.08 -3.59
CA ASN A 117 16.15 -10.36 -4.36
C ASN A 117 16.32 -8.90 -3.89
N GLY A 118 15.91 -8.60 -2.67
CA GLY A 118 16.14 -7.30 -2.03
C GLY A 118 15.61 -6.11 -2.84
N LYS A 119 16.50 -5.16 -3.13
CA LYS A 119 16.16 -3.90 -3.80
C LYS A 119 15.42 -4.08 -5.12
N SER A 120 15.86 -5.01 -5.96
CA SER A 120 15.26 -5.23 -7.28
C SER A 120 13.81 -5.71 -7.20
N ASP A 121 13.49 -6.54 -6.21
CA ASP A 121 12.11 -6.98 -5.97
C ASP A 121 11.23 -5.82 -5.51
N HIS A 122 11.74 -4.97 -4.62
CA HIS A 122 11.01 -3.80 -4.16
C HIS A 122 10.79 -2.79 -5.29
N GLU A 123 11.80 -2.56 -6.14
CA GLU A 123 11.65 -1.70 -7.32
C GLU A 123 10.55 -2.21 -8.24
N TRP A 124 10.59 -3.50 -8.57
CA TRP A 124 9.56 -4.14 -9.40
C TRP A 124 8.16 -3.95 -8.79
N HIS A 125 8.03 -4.21 -7.49
CA HIS A 125 6.75 -4.10 -6.78
C HIS A 125 6.20 -2.68 -6.82
N TYR A 126 7.01 -1.69 -6.45
CA TYR A 126 6.56 -0.29 -6.41
C TYR A 126 6.29 0.29 -7.80
N ARG A 127 7.04 -0.12 -8.82
CA ARG A 127 6.72 0.27 -10.21
C ARG A 127 5.40 -0.35 -10.67
N GLY A 128 5.13 -1.58 -10.28
CA GLY A 128 3.84 -2.24 -10.52
C GLY A 128 2.69 -1.51 -9.85
N LEU A 129 2.85 -1.10 -8.59
CA LEU A 129 1.85 -0.30 -7.88
C LEU A 129 1.62 1.06 -8.53
N ALA A 130 2.67 1.73 -9.00
CA ALA A 130 2.54 3.00 -9.71
C ALA A 130 1.72 2.83 -11.00
N ALA A 131 1.95 1.76 -11.76
CA ALA A 131 1.15 1.45 -12.94
C ALA A 131 -0.32 1.19 -12.60
N SER A 132 -0.59 0.45 -11.52
CA SER A 132 -1.95 0.17 -11.05
C SER A 132 -2.68 1.43 -10.59
N LEU A 133 -1.97 2.44 -10.10
CA LEU A 133 -2.52 3.70 -9.59
C LEU A 133 -2.49 4.84 -10.62
N ALA A 134 -2.18 4.56 -11.88
CA ALA A 134 -1.96 5.59 -12.91
C ALA A 134 -3.17 6.51 -13.15
N GLU A 135 -4.38 6.06 -12.86
CA GLU A 135 -5.56 6.94 -12.94
C GLU A 135 -5.52 8.11 -11.96
N LEU A 136 -4.67 8.05 -10.93
CA LEU A 136 -4.45 9.11 -9.96
C LEU A 136 -3.28 10.04 -10.34
N SER A 137 -2.75 9.93 -11.55
CA SER A 137 -1.55 10.66 -12.00
C SER A 137 -1.66 12.18 -11.90
N ASN A 138 -2.86 12.72 -11.86
CA ASN A 138 -3.10 14.16 -11.69
C ASN A 138 -2.92 14.65 -10.24
N THR A 139 -2.90 13.74 -9.27
CA THR A 139 -2.80 14.10 -7.85
C THR A 139 -1.37 14.42 -7.43
N SER A 140 -1.23 15.31 -6.46
CA SER A 140 0.09 15.61 -5.87
C SER A 140 0.67 14.39 -5.18
N ALA A 141 -0.17 13.55 -4.56
CA ALA A 141 0.25 12.32 -3.91
C ALA A 141 0.91 11.34 -4.89
N TYR A 142 0.30 11.11 -6.06
CA TYR A 142 0.88 10.25 -7.09
C TYR A 142 2.21 10.80 -7.61
N LYS A 143 2.27 12.09 -7.86
CA LYS A 143 3.50 12.74 -8.35
C LYS A 143 4.64 12.61 -7.35
N GLU A 144 4.37 12.78 -6.07
CA GLU A 144 5.34 12.56 -5.01
C GLU A 144 5.77 11.09 -4.93
N PHE A 145 4.82 10.16 -5.03
CA PHE A 145 5.10 8.72 -5.02
C PHE A 145 6.09 8.35 -6.14
N VAL A 146 5.84 8.78 -7.36
CA VAL A 146 6.73 8.52 -8.51
C VAL A 146 8.10 9.19 -8.30
N TYR A 147 8.12 10.42 -7.81
CA TYR A 147 9.37 11.12 -7.51
C TYR A 147 10.23 10.36 -6.50
N LEU A 148 9.65 9.90 -5.40
CA LEU A 148 10.36 9.15 -4.37
C LEU A 148 10.83 7.79 -4.89
N LEU A 149 10.03 7.14 -5.72
CA LEU A 149 10.38 5.89 -6.38
C LEU A 149 11.62 6.06 -7.24
N GLU A 150 11.64 7.06 -8.12
CA GLU A 150 12.80 7.35 -8.98
C GLU A 150 14.03 7.72 -8.14
N LYS A 151 13.85 8.57 -7.14
CA LYS A 151 14.93 8.99 -6.25
C LYS A 151 15.58 7.80 -5.52
N THR A 152 14.78 6.82 -5.10
CA THR A 152 15.25 5.67 -4.31
C THR A 152 15.89 4.60 -5.20
N PHE A 153 15.25 4.27 -6.32
CA PHE A 153 15.63 3.11 -7.13
C PHE A 153 16.54 3.43 -8.32
N CYS A 154 16.62 4.68 -8.74
CA CYS A 154 17.48 5.09 -9.86
C CYS A 154 18.88 5.60 -9.43
N LYS A 155 19.35 5.17 -8.26
CA LYS A 155 20.70 5.48 -7.78
C LYS A 155 21.70 4.38 -8.09
#